data_3bcff61efaeb81d123108f1223436429
#
_entry.id   3bcff61efaeb81d123108f1223436429
#
_cell.length_a   1.000
_cell.length_b   1.000
_cell.length_c   1.000
_cell.angle_alpha   90.00
_cell.angle_beta   90.00
_cell.angle_gamma   90.00
#
_symmetry.space_group_name_H-M   'P 1'
#
loop_
_entity.id
_entity.type
_entity.pdbx_description
1 polymer ?
#
loop_
_entity_poly.entity_id
_entity_poly.type
_entity_poly.pdbx_seq_one_letter_code
_entity_poly.pdbx_strand_id
1 'polypeptide(L)'
;KSVCIYETLTFACAIVFFVFTFVPGHTVTVLAKGLTMALFDWMLIALMFYTQYYAGAVKTFKGVQAASMIFAVLDTYMLIENTWTNKIFDIESIKAENIKVVFNNDSLWDRLAFIFTYAFVILIIFTYLYMIIKSSRMYREAYGAIAVVIFIGFSFDIATIGSDSIYDLTMIIYGAIAIIIYYLTYRYVPNELIENMLSLVVRDMNNGIICYDRKGRC
;
A
#
# COMPACT_ATOMS: atom_id res chain seq x y z
N LYS A 1 -0.55 -13.15 -6.53
CA LYS A 1 -0.54 -13.33 -5.06
C LYS A 1 -0.38 -12.00 -4.31
N SER A 2 0.62 -11.17 -4.66
CA SER A 2 0.88 -9.88 -3.96
C SER A 2 -0.30 -8.91 -4.05
N VAL A 3 -0.97 -8.82 -5.20
CA VAL A 3 -2.18 -7.98 -5.37
C VAL A 3 -3.30 -8.45 -4.45
N CYS A 4 -3.54 -9.77 -4.38
CA CYS A 4 -4.58 -10.31 -3.51
C CYS A 4 -4.31 -10.00 -2.02
N ILE A 5 -3.03 -10.02 -1.59
CA ILE A 5 -2.67 -9.64 -0.22
C ILE A 5 -3.01 -8.17 0.03
N TYR A 6 -2.62 -7.29 -0.89
CA TYR A 6 -2.92 -5.85 -0.79
C TYR A 6 -4.43 -5.59 -0.69
N GLU A 7 -5.23 -6.22 -1.55
CA GLU A 7 -6.68 -6.06 -1.55
C GLU A 7 -7.35 -6.64 -0.30
N THR A 8 -6.87 -7.81 0.18
CA THR A 8 -7.37 -8.39 1.44
C THR A 8 -7.10 -7.47 2.62
N LEU A 9 -5.91 -6.84 2.68
CA LEU A 9 -5.57 -5.88 3.72
C LEU A 9 -6.40 -4.60 3.63
N THR A 10 -6.63 -4.10 2.43
CA THR A 10 -7.51 -2.93 2.19
C THR A 10 -8.94 -3.21 2.65
N PHE A 11 -9.46 -4.40 2.34
CA PHE A 11 -10.79 -4.81 2.80
C PHE A 11 -10.87 -4.97 4.32
N ALA A 12 -9.86 -5.60 4.94
CA ALA A 12 -9.78 -5.72 6.40
C ALA A 12 -9.74 -4.35 7.08
N CYS A 13 -8.96 -3.41 6.53
CA CYS A 13 -8.87 -2.04 7.01
C CYS A 13 -10.24 -1.33 6.95
N ALA A 14 -10.98 -1.50 5.84
CA ALA A 14 -12.31 -0.94 5.69
C ALA A 14 -13.31 -1.48 6.73
N ILE A 15 -13.26 -2.80 7.05
CA ILE A 15 -14.10 -3.41 8.09
C ILE A 15 -13.77 -2.82 9.46
N VAL A 16 -12.48 -2.73 9.82
CA VAL A 16 -12.07 -2.20 11.12
C VAL A 16 -12.41 -0.72 11.24
N PHE A 17 -12.26 0.05 10.16
CA PHE A 17 -12.69 1.45 10.10
C PHE A 17 -14.21 1.59 10.31
N PHE A 18 -15.01 0.69 9.73
CA PHE A 18 -16.46 0.64 9.98
C PHE A 18 -16.76 0.39 11.46
N VAL A 19 -16.06 -0.56 12.09
CA VAL A 19 -16.20 -0.81 13.53
C VAL A 19 -15.84 0.43 14.34
N PHE A 20 -14.75 1.12 14.00
CA PHE A 20 -14.35 2.39 14.61
C PHE A 20 -15.47 3.43 14.58
N THR A 21 -16.17 3.53 13.45
CA THR A 21 -17.19 4.57 13.25
C THR A 21 -18.50 4.28 13.96
N PHE A 22 -18.91 3.00 14.08
CA PHE A 22 -20.27 2.64 14.50
C PHE A 22 -20.37 1.94 15.85
N VAL A 23 -19.28 1.44 16.41
CA VAL A 23 -19.34 0.73 17.70
C VAL A 23 -19.04 1.68 18.84
N PRO A 24 -20.00 1.90 19.78
CA PRO A 24 -19.78 2.76 20.93
C PRO A 24 -18.86 2.09 21.96
N GLY A 25 -17.99 2.87 22.58
CA GLY A 25 -17.12 2.43 23.68
C GLY A 25 -15.69 2.92 23.50
N HIS A 26 -15.20 3.74 24.46
CA HIS A 26 -13.88 4.37 24.39
C HIS A 26 -12.76 3.38 24.04
N THR A 27 -12.63 2.28 24.81
CA THR A 27 -11.59 1.27 24.61
C THR A 27 -11.68 0.59 23.24
N VAL A 28 -12.92 0.28 22.79
CA VAL A 28 -13.15 -0.34 21.48
C VAL A 28 -12.77 0.62 20.37
N THR A 29 -13.10 1.89 20.52
CA THR A 29 -12.82 2.94 19.55
C THR A 29 -11.30 3.19 19.44
N VAL A 30 -10.58 3.25 20.59
CA VAL A 30 -9.10 3.38 20.61
C VAL A 30 -8.46 2.16 19.94
N LEU A 31 -8.89 0.94 20.28
CA LEU A 31 -8.37 -0.28 19.67
C LEU A 31 -8.64 -0.32 18.16
N ALA A 32 -9.87 0.00 17.74
CA ALA A 32 -10.22 -0.01 16.32
C ALA A 32 -9.42 1.03 15.53
N LYS A 33 -9.20 2.24 16.07
CA LYS A 33 -8.33 3.24 15.44
C LYS A 33 -6.89 2.76 15.34
N GLY A 34 -6.32 2.19 16.41
CA GLY A 34 -4.98 1.60 16.40
C GLY A 34 -4.85 0.48 15.37
N LEU A 35 -5.82 -0.43 15.29
CA LEU A 35 -5.84 -1.48 14.28
C LEU A 35 -5.98 -0.92 12.85
N THR A 36 -6.76 0.14 12.66
CA THR A 36 -6.87 0.80 11.35
C THR A 36 -5.51 1.36 10.90
N MET A 37 -4.79 2.03 11.80
CA MET A 37 -3.45 2.56 11.51
C MET A 37 -2.45 1.42 11.22
N ALA A 38 -2.43 0.38 12.03
CA ALA A 38 -1.57 -0.78 11.81
C ALA A 38 -1.87 -1.47 10.47
N LEU A 39 -3.14 -1.70 10.13
CA LEU A 39 -3.52 -2.29 8.85
C LEU A 39 -3.17 -1.40 7.66
N PHE A 40 -3.21 -0.08 7.83
CA PHE A 40 -2.75 0.87 6.83
C PHE A 40 -1.26 0.70 6.53
N ASP A 41 -0.41 0.59 7.55
CA ASP A 41 1.02 0.34 7.36
C ASP A 41 1.28 -1.01 6.68
N TRP A 42 0.57 -2.07 7.08
CA TRP A 42 0.65 -3.37 6.39
C TRP A 42 0.22 -3.28 4.93
N MET A 43 -0.80 -2.49 4.63
CA MET A 43 -1.28 -2.25 3.27
C MET A 43 -0.20 -1.52 2.43
N LEU A 44 0.45 -0.49 2.96
CA LEU A 44 1.56 0.21 2.29
C LEU A 44 2.74 -0.70 2.03
N ILE A 45 3.09 -1.57 2.98
CA ILE A 45 4.16 -2.57 2.82
C ILE A 45 3.80 -3.59 1.74
N ALA A 46 2.54 -4.06 1.71
CA ALA A 46 2.06 -4.95 0.66
C ALA A 46 2.11 -4.29 -0.72
N LEU A 47 1.76 -2.99 -0.81
CA LEU A 47 1.87 -2.20 -2.02
C LEU A 47 3.33 -2.02 -2.45
N MET A 48 4.24 -1.79 -1.51
CA MET A 48 5.69 -1.73 -1.78
C MET A 48 6.20 -3.08 -2.33
N PHE A 49 5.83 -4.20 -1.71
CA PHE A 49 6.21 -5.54 -2.20
C PHE A 49 5.64 -5.83 -3.59
N TYR A 50 4.38 -5.45 -3.82
CA TYR A 50 3.77 -5.54 -5.14
C TYR A 50 4.56 -4.73 -6.16
N THR A 51 4.89 -3.46 -5.83
CA THR A 51 5.66 -2.57 -6.71
C THR A 51 7.02 -3.15 -7.05
N GLN A 52 7.76 -3.66 -6.06
CA GLN A 52 9.07 -4.27 -6.27
C GLN A 52 8.99 -5.56 -7.10
N TYR A 53 7.95 -6.37 -6.88
CA TYR A 53 7.69 -7.56 -7.66
C TYR A 53 7.35 -7.23 -9.11
N TYR A 54 6.47 -6.24 -9.30
CA TYR A 54 6.05 -5.78 -10.62
C TYR A 54 7.20 -5.11 -11.40
N ALA A 55 8.13 -4.47 -10.66
CA ALA A 55 9.34 -3.87 -11.21
C ALA A 55 10.48 -4.87 -11.48
N GLY A 56 10.35 -6.14 -11.09
CA GLY A 56 11.44 -7.12 -11.18
C GLY A 56 12.61 -6.85 -10.21
N ALA A 57 12.43 -5.94 -9.25
CA ALA A 57 13.49 -5.44 -8.37
C ALA A 57 13.56 -6.13 -6.99
N VAL A 58 12.85 -7.24 -6.80
CA VAL A 58 12.73 -7.95 -5.50
C VAL A 58 14.09 -8.29 -4.88
N LYS A 59 15.06 -8.71 -5.69
CA LYS A 59 16.39 -9.13 -5.18
C LYS A 59 17.20 -7.94 -4.65
N THR A 60 16.99 -6.76 -5.20
CA THR A 60 17.75 -5.54 -4.88
C THR A 60 17.31 -4.96 -3.53
N PHE A 61 16.04 -5.13 -3.16
CA PHE A 61 15.45 -4.48 -1.99
C PHE A 61 15.18 -5.42 -0.79
N LYS A 62 15.82 -6.59 -0.72
CA LYS A 62 15.62 -7.55 0.38
C LYS A 62 15.81 -6.96 1.77
N GLY A 63 16.82 -6.10 1.95
CA GLY A 63 17.07 -5.43 3.23
C GLY A 63 15.94 -4.48 3.62
N VAL A 64 15.42 -3.72 2.66
CA VAL A 64 14.27 -2.82 2.87
C VAL A 64 13.02 -3.62 3.21
N GLN A 65 12.79 -4.75 2.54
CA GLN A 65 11.67 -5.64 2.83
C GLN A 65 11.73 -6.18 4.27
N ALA A 66 12.89 -6.66 4.71
CA ALA A 66 13.07 -7.15 6.07
C ALA A 66 12.86 -6.03 7.10
N ALA A 67 13.45 -4.84 6.88
CA ALA A 67 13.30 -3.70 7.77
C ALA A 67 11.83 -3.24 7.86
N SER A 68 11.11 -3.19 6.74
CA SER A 68 9.69 -2.80 6.72
C SER A 68 8.81 -3.79 7.47
N MET A 69 9.07 -5.10 7.36
CA MET A 69 8.33 -6.13 8.09
C MET A 69 8.58 -6.02 9.61
N ILE A 70 9.83 -5.81 10.02
CA ILE A 70 10.17 -5.61 11.44
C ILE A 70 9.47 -4.36 11.97
N PHE A 71 9.50 -3.26 11.22
CA PHE A 71 8.83 -2.03 11.60
C PHE A 71 7.32 -2.26 11.78
N ALA A 72 6.62 -2.88 10.80
CA ALA A 72 5.19 -3.11 10.88
C ALA A 72 4.79 -3.97 12.10
N VAL A 73 5.59 -4.98 12.44
CA VAL A 73 5.34 -5.79 13.64
C VAL A 73 5.48 -4.95 14.91
N LEU A 74 6.52 -4.13 15.00
CA LEU A 74 6.75 -3.26 16.16
C LEU A 74 5.65 -2.19 16.25
N ASP A 75 5.27 -1.57 15.14
CA ASP A 75 4.23 -0.56 15.10
C ASP A 75 2.87 -1.14 15.49
N THR A 76 2.51 -2.30 14.96
CA THR A 76 1.29 -3.02 15.34
C THR A 76 1.26 -3.30 16.84
N TYR A 77 2.39 -3.73 17.43
CA TYR A 77 2.47 -3.97 18.86
C TYR A 77 2.24 -2.68 19.66
N MET A 78 2.92 -1.60 19.31
CA MET A 78 2.81 -0.30 19.98
C MET A 78 1.41 0.30 19.88
N LEU A 79 0.76 0.18 18.72
CA LEU A 79 -0.61 0.65 18.51
C LEU A 79 -1.63 -0.17 19.30
N ILE A 80 -1.44 -1.47 19.45
CA ILE A 80 -2.28 -2.32 20.31
C ILE A 80 -2.05 -1.97 21.79
N GLU A 81 -0.80 -1.81 22.22
CA GLU A 81 -0.45 -1.39 23.60
C GLU A 81 -1.07 -0.02 23.94
N ASN A 82 -1.20 0.87 22.95
CA ASN A 82 -1.81 2.18 23.14
C ASN A 82 -3.27 2.10 23.66
N THR A 83 -3.99 1.01 23.40
CA THR A 83 -5.36 0.78 23.92
C THR A 83 -5.45 0.88 25.44
N TRP A 84 -4.37 0.54 26.15
CA TRP A 84 -4.32 0.55 27.62
C TRP A 84 -3.47 1.71 28.17
N THR A 85 -2.57 2.25 27.38
CA THR A 85 -1.59 3.23 27.85
C THR A 85 -1.89 4.66 27.43
N ASN A 86 -2.64 4.87 26.34
CA ASN A 86 -2.94 6.16 25.69
C ASN A 86 -1.68 7.02 25.47
N LYS A 87 -0.53 6.39 25.22
CA LYS A 87 0.75 7.09 25.10
C LYS A 87 0.95 7.72 23.71
N ILE A 88 0.37 7.15 22.67
CA ILE A 88 0.56 7.58 21.29
C ILE A 88 -0.57 8.53 20.90
N PHE A 89 -1.81 8.09 21.08
CA PHE A 89 -3.00 8.91 20.85
C PHE A 89 -4.09 8.55 21.84
N ASP A 90 -5.01 9.48 22.03
CA ASP A 90 -6.25 9.28 22.79
C ASP A 90 -7.45 9.77 21.98
N ILE A 91 -8.65 9.41 22.41
CA ILE A 91 -9.90 9.77 21.75
C ILE A 91 -10.74 10.62 22.70
N GLU A 92 -10.88 11.90 22.36
CA GLU A 92 -11.78 12.81 23.05
C GLU A 92 -13.14 12.85 22.35
N SER A 93 -14.21 12.51 23.06
CA SER A 93 -15.58 12.70 22.57
C SER A 93 -16.05 14.12 22.91
N ILE A 94 -16.05 15.01 21.93
CA ILE A 94 -16.45 16.42 22.12
C ILE A 94 -17.98 16.57 22.24
N LYS A 95 -18.78 15.66 21.70
CA LYS A 95 -20.25 15.47 21.84
C LYS A 95 -20.60 14.18 21.08
N ALA A 96 -21.82 13.66 21.30
CA ALA A 96 -22.29 12.36 20.78
C ALA A 96 -22.10 12.11 19.24
N GLU A 97 -21.67 13.10 18.48
CA GLU A 97 -21.46 13.02 17.02
C GLU A 97 -20.02 13.28 16.58
N ASN A 98 -19.12 13.76 17.46
CA ASN A 98 -17.78 14.18 17.06
C ASN A 98 -16.71 13.46 17.87
N ILE A 99 -16.07 12.46 17.25
CA ILE A 99 -14.91 11.78 17.82
C ILE A 99 -13.66 12.52 17.32
N LYS A 100 -12.88 13.09 18.25
CA LYS A 100 -11.59 13.72 17.93
C LYS A 100 -10.46 12.82 18.39
N VAL A 101 -9.58 12.48 17.47
CA VAL A 101 -8.33 11.77 17.79
C VAL A 101 -7.28 12.81 18.13
N VAL A 102 -6.73 12.72 19.33
CA VAL A 102 -5.69 13.63 19.83
C VAL A 102 -4.38 12.86 19.91
N PHE A 103 -3.43 13.20 19.05
CA PHE A 103 -2.09 12.61 19.08
C PHE A 103 -1.25 13.24 20.18
N ASN A 104 -0.49 12.41 20.89
CA ASN A 104 0.45 12.90 21.89
C ASN A 104 1.74 13.39 21.19
N ASN A 105 1.87 14.71 21.05
CA ASN A 105 3.00 15.35 20.38
C ASN A 105 4.38 15.02 20.99
N ASP A 106 4.44 14.49 22.21
CA ASP A 106 5.67 14.06 22.88
C ASP A 106 6.06 12.61 22.57
N SER A 107 5.20 11.87 21.86
CA SER A 107 5.48 10.47 21.47
C SER A 107 6.56 10.42 20.40
N LEU A 108 7.73 9.91 20.76
CA LEU A 108 8.80 9.61 19.79
C LEU A 108 8.37 8.56 18.77
N TRP A 109 7.51 7.61 19.20
CA TRP A 109 7.04 6.54 18.33
C TRP A 109 6.15 7.06 17.21
N ASP A 110 5.21 7.95 17.51
CA ASP A 110 4.35 8.57 16.53
C ASP A 110 5.16 9.29 15.42
N ARG A 111 6.17 10.07 15.82
CA ARG A 111 7.07 10.73 14.85
C ARG A 111 7.86 9.74 14.00
N LEU A 112 8.34 8.64 14.58
CA LEU A 112 9.05 7.60 13.83
C LEU A 112 8.12 6.90 12.86
N ALA A 113 6.92 6.50 13.28
CA ALA A 113 5.91 5.89 12.45
C ALA A 113 5.56 6.77 11.24
N PHE A 114 5.33 8.07 11.50
CA PHE A 114 5.09 9.04 10.44
C PHE A 114 6.24 9.10 9.42
N ILE A 115 7.49 9.22 9.86
CA ILE A 115 8.66 9.26 8.98
C ILE A 115 8.75 7.98 8.15
N PHE A 116 8.53 6.81 8.75
CA PHE A 116 8.59 5.53 8.04
C PHE A 116 7.50 5.40 7.00
N THR A 117 6.26 5.73 7.33
CA THR A 117 5.12 5.68 6.41
C THR A 117 5.37 6.53 5.17
N TYR A 118 5.80 7.79 5.35
CA TYR A 118 6.12 8.67 4.22
C TYR A 118 7.35 8.22 3.43
N ALA A 119 8.36 7.65 4.10
CA ALA A 119 9.52 7.09 3.41
C ALA A 119 9.12 5.92 2.49
N PHE A 120 8.17 5.07 2.89
CA PHE A 120 7.65 3.99 2.04
C PHE A 120 6.88 4.53 0.82
N VAL A 121 6.03 5.53 0.99
CA VAL A 121 5.31 6.14 -0.13
C VAL A 121 6.29 6.76 -1.14
N ILE A 122 7.29 7.50 -0.65
CA ILE A 122 8.34 8.07 -1.49
C ILE A 122 9.10 6.97 -2.25
N LEU A 123 9.46 5.88 -1.57
CA LEU A 123 10.15 4.75 -2.19
C LEU A 123 9.31 4.10 -3.29
N ILE A 124 8.00 3.92 -3.07
CA ILE A 124 7.07 3.40 -4.06
C ILE A 124 7.03 4.30 -5.29
N ILE A 125 6.86 5.62 -5.09
CA ILE A 125 6.82 6.61 -6.18
C ILE A 125 8.14 6.59 -6.97
N PHE A 126 9.29 6.60 -6.30
CA PHE A 126 10.61 6.52 -6.97
C PHE A 126 10.77 5.23 -7.77
N THR A 127 10.28 4.10 -7.26
CA THR A 127 10.34 2.83 -7.99
C THR A 127 9.52 2.91 -9.28
N TYR A 128 8.31 3.48 -9.25
CA TYR A 128 7.51 3.68 -10.46
C TYR A 128 8.14 4.67 -11.43
N LEU A 129 8.69 5.79 -10.95
CA LEU A 129 9.41 6.74 -11.81
C LEU A 129 10.61 6.07 -12.51
N TYR A 130 11.38 5.28 -11.77
CA TYR A 130 12.48 4.50 -12.35
C TYR A 130 11.99 3.55 -13.46
N MET A 131 10.85 2.85 -13.22
CA MET A 131 10.24 1.96 -14.20
C MET A 131 9.72 2.70 -15.43
N ILE A 132 9.13 3.89 -15.28
CA ILE A 132 8.68 4.73 -16.39
C ILE A 132 9.86 5.09 -17.31
N ILE A 133 11.04 5.41 -16.73
CA ILE A 133 12.23 5.78 -17.48
C ILE A 133 12.82 4.56 -18.20
N LYS A 134 12.90 3.41 -17.54
CA LYS A 134 13.57 2.21 -18.02
C LYS A 134 12.72 1.36 -18.98
N SER A 135 11.40 1.40 -18.86
CA SER A 135 10.50 0.51 -19.59
C SER A 135 10.23 0.95 -21.02
N SER A 136 9.86 -0.01 -21.87
CA SER A 136 9.40 0.25 -23.22
C SER A 136 8.12 1.10 -23.24
N ARG A 137 7.86 1.80 -24.34
CA ARG A 137 6.71 2.72 -24.48
C ARG A 137 5.37 2.10 -24.10
N MET A 138 5.17 0.81 -24.38
CA MET A 138 3.93 0.08 -24.13
C MET A 138 3.61 -0.04 -22.63
N TYR A 139 4.63 -0.24 -21.76
CA TYR A 139 4.45 -0.40 -20.32
C TYR A 139 4.53 0.92 -19.56
N ARG A 140 5.13 1.95 -20.18
CA ARG A 140 5.28 3.27 -19.58
C ARG A 140 3.94 3.89 -19.20
N GLU A 141 2.91 3.69 -20.03
CA GLU A 141 1.57 4.19 -19.75
C GLU A 141 0.95 3.52 -18.53
N ALA A 142 1.13 2.20 -18.37
CA ALA A 142 0.62 1.47 -17.20
C ALA A 142 1.32 1.89 -15.91
N TYR A 143 2.66 1.99 -15.92
CA TYR A 143 3.42 2.47 -14.76
C TYR A 143 3.08 3.92 -14.43
N GLY A 144 2.90 4.77 -15.44
CA GLY A 144 2.49 6.16 -15.28
C GLY A 144 1.10 6.28 -14.64
N ALA A 145 0.14 5.49 -15.11
CA ALA A 145 -1.21 5.48 -14.55
C ALA A 145 -1.21 5.07 -13.06
N ILE A 146 -0.48 4.00 -12.70
CA ILE A 146 -0.37 3.56 -11.31
C ILE A 146 0.33 4.63 -10.46
N ALA A 147 1.42 5.23 -10.94
CA ALA A 147 2.13 6.27 -10.22
C ALA A 147 1.26 7.50 -9.96
N VAL A 148 0.47 7.93 -10.94
CA VAL A 148 -0.47 9.06 -10.79
C VAL A 148 -1.55 8.76 -9.76
N VAL A 149 -2.12 7.55 -9.78
CA VAL A 149 -3.16 7.14 -8.83
C VAL A 149 -2.62 7.11 -7.39
N ILE A 150 -1.41 6.56 -7.20
CA ILE A 150 -0.76 6.55 -5.88
C ILE A 150 -0.43 7.98 -5.42
N PHE A 151 0.06 8.83 -6.33
CA PHE A 151 0.35 10.24 -6.01
C PHE A 151 -0.89 11.02 -5.61
N ILE A 152 -2.02 10.80 -6.29
CA ILE A 152 -3.31 11.40 -5.92
C ILE A 152 -3.72 10.94 -4.52
N GLY A 153 -3.69 9.64 -4.23
CA GLY A 153 -4.03 9.11 -2.90
C GLY A 153 -3.18 9.71 -1.80
N PHE A 154 -1.87 9.79 -2.03
CA PHE A 154 -0.94 10.40 -1.09
C PHE A 154 -1.18 11.91 -0.88
N SER A 155 -1.53 12.63 -1.94
CA SER A 155 -1.86 14.06 -1.83
C SER A 155 -3.12 14.27 -0.99
N PHE A 156 -4.11 13.39 -1.09
CA PHE A 156 -5.30 13.41 -0.24
C PHE A 156 -4.97 13.10 1.22
N ASP A 157 -4.10 12.12 1.47
CA ASP A 157 -3.66 11.75 2.80
C ASP A 157 -3.01 12.97 3.51
N ILE A 158 -2.08 13.65 2.84
CA ILE A 158 -1.49 14.89 3.36
C ILE A 158 -2.56 15.97 3.62
N ALA A 159 -3.52 16.13 2.73
CA ALA A 159 -4.57 17.14 2.88
C ALA A 159 -5.50 16.85 4.08
N THR A 160 -5.72 15.57 4.41
CA THR A 160 -6.57 15.17 5.54
C THR A 160 -5.89 15.34 6.90
N ILE A 161 -4.55 15.26 6.97
CA ILE A 161 -3.79 15.46 8.23
C ILE A 161 -4.03 16.86 8.81
N GLY A 162 -4.23 17.87 7.97
CA GLY A 162 -4.51 19.25 8.40
C GLY A 162 -6.00 19.55 8.61
N SER A 163 -6.90 18.61 8.33
CA SER A 163 -8.33 18.82 8.46
C SER A 163 -8.86 18.18 9.74
N ASP A 164 -9.60 18.93 10.55
CA ASP A 164 -10.36 18.41 11.71
C ASP A 164 -11.58 17.57 11.25
N SER A 165 -11.52 16.95 10.05
CA SER A 165 -12.62 16.20 9.47
C SER A 165 -12.77 14.85 10.18
N ILE A 166 -14.00 14.57 10.61
CA ILE A 166 -14.41 13.33 11.26
C ILE A 166 -14.31 12.13 10.29
N TYR A 167 -14.52 12.41 9.01
CA TYR A 167 -14.52 11.38 7.96
C TYR A 167 -13.15 11.29 7.31
N ASP A 168 -12.45 10.23 7.65
CA ASP A 168 -11.21 9.86 6.97
C ASP A 168 -11.54 9.28 5.58
N LEU A 169 -11.63 10.17 4.58
CA LEU A 169 -11.86 9.79 3.19
C LEU A 169 -10.71 8.99 2.60
N THR A 170 -9.57 8.95 3.28
CA THR A 170 -8.36 8.25 2.86
C THR A 170 -8.64 6.78 2.57
N MET A 171 -9.46 6.11 3.39
CA MET A 171 -9.83 4.70 3.19
C MET A 171 -10.60 4.45 1.89
N ILE A 172 -11.50 5.35 1.52
CA ILE A 172 -12.27 5.25 0.27
C ILE A 172 -11.32 5.41 -0.93
N ILE A 173 -10.37 6.33 -0.83
CA ILE A 173 -9.39 6.58 -1.89
C ILE A 173 -8.46 5.38 -2.06
N TYR A 174 -7.93 4.81 -0.96
CA TYR A 174 -7.09 3.61 -1.06
C TYR A 174 -7.88 2.38 -1.55
N GLY A 175 -9.17 2.27 -1.23
CA GLY A 175 -10.05 1.26 -1.84
C GLY A 175 -10.17 1.44 -3.37
N ALA A 176 -10.37 2.67 -3.84
CA ALA A 176 -10.39 2.97 -5.27
C ALA A 176 -9.04 2.68 -5.94
N ILE A 177 -7.93 3.02 -5.28
CA ILE A 177 -6.57 2.70 -5.74
C ILE A 177 -6.38 1.18 -5.88
N ALA A 178 -6.85 0.38 -4.92
CA ALA A 178 -6.79 -1.08 -4.98
C ALA A 178 -7.49 -1.62 -6.23
N ILE A 179 -8.71 -1.18 -6.51
CA ILE A 179 -9.48 -1.57 -7.69
C ILE A 179 -8.74 -1.20 -8.99
N ILE A 180 -8.17 -0.01 -9.07
CA ILE A 180 -7.42 0.46 -10.24
C ILE A 180 -6.14 -0.37 -10.43
N ILE A 181 -5.39 -0.65 -9.37
CA ILE A 181 -4.19 -1.48 -9.40
C ILE A 181 -4.55 -2.90 -9.85
N TYR A 182 -5.64 -3.48 -9.33
CA TYR A 182 -6.14 -4.77 -9.76
C TYR A 182 -6.41 -4.78 -11.26
N TYR A 183 -7.21 -3.84 -11.76
CA TYR A 183 -7.55 -3.73 -13.17
C TYR A 183 -6.30 -3.58 -14.06
N LEU A 184 -5.38 -2.68 -13.69
CA LEU A 184 -4.16 -2.45 -14.46
C LEU A 184 -3.23 -3.66 -14.45
N THR A 185 -3.14 -4.38 -13.34
CA THR A 185 -2.33 -5.60 -13.23
C THR A 185 -2.84 -6.70 -14.15
N TYR A 186 -4.16 -6.87 -14.25
CA TYR A 186 -4.74 -7.88 -15.16
C TYR A 186 -4.67 -7.47 -16.62
N ARG A 187 -4.76 -6.18 -16.91
CA ARG A 187 -4.71 -5.66 -18.28
C ARG A 187 -3.29 -5.64 -18.85
N TYR A 188 -2.29 -5.35 -18.01
CA TYR A 188 -0.89 -5.21 -18.41
C TYR A 188 -0.05 -6.26 -17.69
N VAL A 189 0.13 -7.42 -18.31
CA VAL A 189 1.02 -8.45 -17.76
C VAL A 189 2.48 -7.98 -17.88
N PRO A 190 3.28 -8.03 -16.79
CA PRO A 190 4.69 -7.62 -16.85
C PRO A 190 5.50 -8.43 -17.85
N ASN A 191 6.42 -7.76 -18.57
CA ASN A 191 7.28 -8.40 -19.58
C ASN A 191 8.07 -9.57 -19.00
N GLU A 192 8.60 -9.47 -17.79
CA GLU A 192 9.36 -10.55 -17.16
C GLU A 192 8.54 -11.82 -16.94
N LEU A 193 7.23 -11.68 -16.67
CA LEU A 193 6.33 -12.84 -16.58
C LEU A 193 6.11 -13.47 -17.95
N ILE A 194 6.00 -12.66 -19.00
CA ILE A 194 5.85 -13.15 -20.37
C ILE A 194 7.16 -13.80 -20.84
N GLU A 195 8.30 -13.19 -20.59
CA GLU A 195 9.62 -13.75 -20.93
C GLU A 195 9.91 -15.03 -20.16
N ASN A 196 9.59 -15.09 -18.87
CA ASN A 196 9.73 -16.31 -18.08
C ASN A 196 8.76 -17.43 -18.52
N MET A 197 7.53 -17.09 -18.87
CA MET A 197 6.57 -18.04 -19.42
C MET A 197 7.00 -18.53 -20.82
N LEU A 198 7.44 -17.61 -21.69
CA LEU A 198 7.99 -17.96 -23.00
C LEU A 198 9.26 -18.83 -22.89
N SER A 199 10.18 -18.50 -22.00
CA SER A 199 11.40 -19.29 -21.78
C SER A 199 11.09 -20.68 -21.21
N LEU A 200 10.07 -20.80 -20.35
CA LEU A 200 9.57 -22.11 -19.85
C LEU A 200 8.94 -22.93 -20.99
N VAL A 201 8.07 -22.29 -21.77
CA VAL A 201 7.43 -22.94 -22.92
C VAL A 201 8.48 -23.39 -23.95
N VAL A 202 9.43 -22.51 -24.29
CA VAL A 202 10.51 -22.84 -25.23
C VAL A 202 11.41 -23.95 -24.70
N ARG A 203 11.69 -23.99 -23.39
CA ARG A 203 12.52 -25.04 -22.77
C ARG A 203 11.82 -26.39 -22.72
N ASP A 204 10.50 -26.42 -22.54
CA ASP A 204 9.71 -27.64 -22.45
C ASP A 204 9.29 -28.16 -23.85
N MET A 205 9.50 -27.37 -24.91
CA MET A 205 9.28 -27.83 -26.29
C MET A 205 10.55 -28.44 -26.89
N ASN A 206 10.51 -29.73 -27.12
CA ASN A 206 11.59 -30.49 -27.81
C ASN A 206 11.75 -30.14 -29.31
N ASN A 207 10.90 -29.28 -29.87
CA ASN A 207 10.90 -28.86 -31.25
C ASN A 207 11.29 -27.37 -31.35
N GLY A 208 12.11 -27.01 -32.33
CA GLY A 208 12.48 -25.59 -32.58
C GLY A 208 11.24 -24.73 -32.87
N ILE A 209 11.18 -23.56 -32.22
CA ILE A 209 10.11 -22.58 -32.45
C ILE A 209 10.68 -21.48 -33.33
N ILE A 210 10.00 -21.18 -34.43
CA ILE A 210 10.29 -20.03 -35.28
C ILE A 210 9.19 -19.00 -34.99
N CYS A 211 9.55 -17.86 -34.38
CA CYS A 211 8.61 -16.77 -34.12
C CYS A 211 8.64 -15.78 -35.29
N TYR A 212 7.48 -15.48 -35.83
CA TYR A 212 7.31 -14.43 -36.84
C TYR A 212 6.62 -13.21 -36.22
N ASP A 213 7.06 -11.99 -36.61
CA ASP A 213 6.30 -10.78 -36.30
C ASP A 213 5.01 -10.74 -37.12
N ARG A 214 4.10 -9.79 -36.84
CA ARG A 214 2.86 -9.59 -37.63
C ARG A 214 3.09 -9.30 -39.10
N LYS A 215 4.33 -9.01 -39.50
CA LYS A 215 4.76 -8.74 -40.88
C LYS A 215 5.50 -9.93 -41.50
N GLY A 216 5.51 -11.10 -40.85
CA GLY A 216 6.12 -12.33 -41.34
C GLY A 216 7.65 -12.33 -41.34
N ARG A 217 8.29 -11.51 -40.50
CA ARG A 217 9.77 -11.46 -40.35
C ARG A 217 10.19 -12.26 -39.12
N CYS A 218 11.25 -13.10 -39.29
CA CYS A 218 11.94 -13.76 -38.18
C CYS A 218 12.77 -12.80 -37.35
#